data_92c1e100ee090bcc526447d1ffad99a1
#
_entry.id   92c1e100ee090bcc526447d1ffad99a1
#
_cell.length_a   1.000
_cell.length_b   1.000
_cell.length_c   1.000
_cell.angle_alpha   90.00
_cell.angle_beta   90.00
_cell.angle_gamma   90.00
#
_symmetry.space_group_name_H-M   'P 1'
#
loop_
_entity.id
_entity.type
_entity.pdbx_description
1 polymer ?
#
loop_
_entity_poly.entity_id
_entity_poly.type
_entity_poly.pdbx_seq_one_letter_code
_entity_poly.pdbx_strand_id
1 'polypeptide(L)'
;MADSILQAVHNWFRAKNQEAAEALSDPVRDGKLAISDSEAQISEFTSKIAGLIAETKNMERQLADANSDAAKYQNVAAAALQAGNEADARAAIALKQKAQQQSATFQAQLTANKNLVSKLRDQLSAARLKVAAARSNITQLQARSSAAKIRTDLAKASTEFSSKQGGLAALDNLEASVNKQESEAEAYEELAGSAAAPGQELLEKYSSGDASVDDELQRMKAALPGAPAPRLLPGQAT
;
A
#
# COMPACT_ATOMS: atom_id res chain seq x y z
N MET A 1 10.02 -9.53 13.34
CA MET A 1 10.61 -9.37 12.00
C MET A 1 10.10 -8.12 11.23
N ALA A 2 8.81 -7.78 11.34
CA ALA A 2 8.28 -6.58 10.64
C ALA A 2 8.82 -5.25 11.18
N ASP A 3 9.04 -5.12 12.49
CA ASP A 3 9.66 -3.95 13.10
C ASP A 3 11.12 -3.74 12.64
N SER A 4 11.81 -4.84 12.28
CA SER A 4 13.19 -4.81 11.78
C SER A 4 13.30 -4.13 10.42
N ILE A 5 12.32 -4.29 9.51
CA ILE A 5 12.36 -3.67 8.16
C ILE A 5 12.04 -2.17 8.25
N LEU A 6 11.07 -1.79 9.07
CA LEU A 6 10.75 -0.38 9.31
C LEU A 6 11.88 0.35 10.06
N GLN A 7 12.52 -0.31 11.02
CA GLN A 7 13.71 0.19 11.69
C GLN A 7 14.91 0.28 10.76
N ALA A 8 15.12 -0.70 9.87
CA ALA A 8 16.22 -0.66 8.90
C ALA A 8 16.08 0.53 7.93
N VAL A 9 14.88 0.80 7.41
CA VAL A 9 14.60 1.96 6.55
C VAL A 9 14.75 3.27 7.33
N HIS A 10 14.23 3.34 8.56
CA HIS A 10 14.35 4.53 9.39
C HIS A 10 15.80 4.81 9.82
N ASN A 11 16.54 3.78 10.24
CA ASN A 11 17.93 3.87 10.63
C ASN A 11 18.85 4.21 9.44
N TRP A 12 18.54 3.68 8.25
CA TRP A 12 19.27 4.04 7.03
C TRP A 12 19.09 5.52 6.67
N PHE A 13 17.84 6.05 6.72
CA PHE A 13 17.58 7.49 6.52
C PHE A 13 18.29 8.35 7.58
N ARG A 14 18.39 7.89 8.82
CA ARG A 14 19.04 8.61 9.91
C ARG A 14 20.57 8.54 9.82
N ALA A 15 21.16 7.40 9.46
CA ALA A 15 22.59 7.21 9.28
C ALA A 15 23.12 8.02 8.09
N LYS A 16 22.39 8.03 6.96
CA LYS A 16 22.76 8.81 5.77
C LYS A 16 22.72 10.32 5.98
N ASN A 17 21.86 10.83 6.87
CA ASN A 17 21.86 12.26 7.21
C ASN A 17 23.09 12.68 8.05
N GLN A 18 23.76 11.75 8.74
CA GLN A 18 24.98 12.04 9.52
C GLN A 18 26.28 11.78 8.73
N GLU A 19 26.30 10.81 7.81
CA GLU A 19 27.48 10.51 6.97
C GLU A 19 27.56 11.37 5.70
N ALA A 20 26.47 12.04 5.29
CA ALA A 20 26.43 12.84 4.07
C ALA A 20 27.27 14.14 4.12
N ALA A 21 27.93 14.43 5.23
CA ALA A 21 28.82 15.59 5.36
C ALA A 21 30.26 15.33 4.85
N GLU A 22 30.68 14.09 4.66
CA GLU A 22 32.10 13.78 4.38
C GLU A 22 32.38 12.93 3.13
N ALA A 23 31.40 12.39 2.41
CA ALA A 23 31.65 11.59 1.22
C ALA A 23 31.01 12.21 -0.03
N LEU A 24 31.77 12.33 -1.09
CA LEU A 24 31.40 12.73 -2.46
C LEU A 24 30.38 11.74 -3.11
N SER A 25 29.40 11.24 -2.36
CA SER A 25 28.33 10.37 -2.89
C SER A 25 27.20 11.25 -3.44
N ASP A 26 26.70 10.88 -4.60
CA ASP A 26 25.55 11.52 -5.24
C ASP A 26 24.27 11.12 -4.46
N PRO A 27 23.66 12.03 -3.67
CA PRO A 27 22.50 11.70 -2.84
C PRO A 27 21.29 11.26 -3.64
N VAL A 28 21.20 11.67 -4.90
CA VAL A 28 20.14 11.25 -5.82
C VAL A 28 20.35 9.80 -6.26
N ARG A 29 21.58 9.44 -6.62
CA ARG A 29 21.94 8.06 -7.00
C ARG A 29 21.73 7.09 -5.85
N ASP A 30 22.23 7.43 -4.67
CA ASP A 30 22.10 6.59 -3.48
C ASP A 30 20.65 6.44 -3.04
N GLY A 31 19.86 7.52 -3.13
CA GLY A 31 18.44 7.49 -2.86
C GLY A 31 17.66 6.60 -3.84
N LYS A 32 17.98 6.65 -5.14
CA LYS A 32 17.39 5.75 -6.14
C LYS A 32 17.70 4.28 -5.84
N LEU A 33 18.93 3.98 -5.46
CA LEU A 33 19.34 2.62 -5.10
C LEU A 33 18.55 2.11 -3.90
N ALA A 34 18.45 2.91 -2.84
CA ALA A 34 17.68 2.55 -1.65
C ALA A 34 16.18 2.35 -1.92
N ILE A 35 15.59 3.13 -2.84
CA ILE A 35 14.21 2.93 -3.29
C ILE A 35 14.08 1.58 -3.99
N SER A 36 14.99 1.27 -4.93
CA SER A 36 15.01 -0.01 -5.65
C SER A 36 15.11 -1.20 -4.70
N ASP A 37 16.00 -1.13 -3.70
CA ASP A 37 16.16 -2.17 -2.67
C ASP A 37 14.88 -2.32 -1.82
N SER A 38 14.25 -1.20 -1.47
CA SER A 38 13.00 -1.21 -0.72
C SER A 38 11.84 -1.81 -1.53
N GLU A 39 11.78 -1.55 -2.83
CA GLU A 39 10.79 -2.16 -3.74
C GLU A 39 10.99 -3.67 -3.87
N ALA A 40 12.23 -4.13 -3.96
CA ALA A 40 12.55 -5.55 -3.98
C ALA A 40 12.10 -6.24 -2.66
N GLN A 41 12.37 -5.61 -1.52
CA GLN A 41 11.91 -6.12 -0.20
C GLN A 41 10.38 -6.13 -0.10
N ILE A 42 9.69 -5.10 -0.59
CA ILE A 42 8.22 -5.05 -0.66
C ILE A 42 7.67 -6.20 -1.51
N SER A 43 8.32 -6.51 -2.64
CA SER A 43 7.94 -7.63 -3.51
C SER A 43 8.09 -8.96 -2.79
N GLU A 44 9.22 -9.19 -2.13
CA GLU A 44 9.46 -10.40 -1.33
C GLU A 44 8.44 -10.53 -0.20
N PHE A 45 8.16 -9.45 0.52
CA PHE A 45 7.18 -9.43 1.59
C PHE A 45 5.76 -9.71 1.08
N THR A 46 5.40 -9.15 -0.09
CA THR A 46 4.12 -9.44 -0.76
C THR A 46 3.98 -10.93 -1.07
N SER A 47 5.04 -11.58 -1.55
CA SER A 47 5.06 -13.03 -1.81
C SER A 47 4.87 -13.85 -0.52
N LYS A 48 5.52 -13.46 0.57
CA LYS A 48 5.35 -14.11 1.88
C LYS A 48 3.91 -13.99 2.41
N ILE A 49 3.29 -12.82 2.26
CA ILE A 49 1.87 -12.62 2.62
C ILE A 49 0.97 -13.50 1.76
N ALA A 50 1.24 -13.62 0.45
CA ALA A 50 0.47 -14.49 -0.42
C ALA A 50 0.55 -15.96 0.01
N GLY A 51 1.73 -16.43 0.45
CA GLY A 51 1.91 -17.75 1.04
C GLY A 51 1.05 -17.96 2.31
N LEU A 52 1.05 -16.99 3.23
CA LEU A 52 0.20 -17.05 4.44
C LEU A 52 -1.30 -17.04 4.12
N ILE A 53 -1.72 -16.32 3.07
CA ILE A 53 -3.12 -16.34 2.61
C ILE A 53 -3.48 -17.74 2.07
N ALA A 54 -2.59 -18.36 1.30
CA ALA A 54 -2.80 -19.70 0.79
C ALA A 54 -2.91 -20.73 1.93
N GLU A 55 -2.05 -20.63 2.95
CA GLU A 55 -2.12 -21.46 4.16
C GLU A 55 -3.43 -21.23 4.93
N THR A 56 -3.86 -19.99 5.09
CA THR A 56 -5.15 -19.62 5.71
C THR A 56 -6.32 -20.29 4.99
N LYS A 57 -6.33 -20.27 3.65
CA LYS A 57 -7.34 -20.95 2.83
C LYS A 57 -7.30 -22.49 3.00
N ASN A 58 -6.12 -23.07 3.16
CA ASN A 58 -5.99 -24.48 3.44
C ASN A 58 -6.58 -24.86 4.81
N MET A 59 -6.31 -24.05 5.84
CA MET A 59 -6.92 -24.21 7.17
C MET A 59 -8.44 -24.08 7.14
N GLU A 60 -8.99 -23.18 6.30
CA GLU A 60 -10.45 -23.07 6.11
C GLU A 60 -11.05 -24.38 5.58
N ARG A 61 -10.38 -25.04 4.64
CA ARG A 61 -10.80 -26.36 4.14
C ARG A 61 -10.74 -27.42 5.23
N GLN A 62 -9.61 -27.49 5.96
CA GLN A 62 -9.46 -28.45 7.06
C GLN A 62 -10.51 -28.26 8.16
N LEU A 63 -10.88 -26.99 8.46
CA LEU A 63 -11.98 -26.69 9.37
C LEU A 63 -13.32 -27.19 8.83
N ALA A 64 -13.60 -26.97 7.55
CA ALA A 64 -14.83 -27.45 6.91
C ALA A 64 -14.90 -28.98 6.92
N ASP A 65 -13.79 -29.65 6.63
CA ASP A 65 -13.70 -31.11 6.64
C ASP A 65 -13.95 -31.68 8.06
N ALA A 66 -13.29 -31.10 9.09
CA ALA A 66 -13.48 -31.50 10.47
C ALA A 66 -14.93 -31.31 10.94
N ASN A 67 -15.59 -30.23 10.54
CA ASN A 67 -17.01 -29.99 10.83
C ASN A 67 -17.91 -31.02 10.12
N SER A 68 -17.60 -31.32 8.84
CA SER A 68 -18.33 -32.34 8.06
C SER A 68 -18.20 -33.73 8.71
N ASP A 69 -17.00 -34.07 9.16
CA ASP A 69 -16.76 -35.36 9.82
C ASP A 69 -17.48 -35.44 11.18
N ALA A 70 -17.50 -34.35 11.95
CA ALA A 70 -18.28 -34.29 13.19
C ALA A 70 -19.77 -34.53 12.93
N ALA A 71 -20.32 -33.95 11.85
CA ALA A 71 -21.72 -34.16 11.45
C ALA A 71 -21.99 -35.59 10.98
N LYS A 72 -21.06 -36.19 10.19
CA LYS A 72 -21.17 -37.60 9.77
C LYS A 72 -21.18 -38.54 10.96
N TYR A 73 -20.26 -38.39 11.90
CA TYR A 73 -20.19 -39.23 13.10
C TYR A 73 -21.42 -39.02 14.00
N GLN A 74 -22.00 -37.86 14.06
CA GLN A 74 -23.27 -37.62 14.74
C GLN A 74 -24.39 -38.46 14.13
N ASN A 75 -24.49 -38.49 12.79
CA ASN A 75 -25.51 -39.30 12.09
C ASN A 75 -25.27 -40.79 12.28
N VAL A 76 -24.01 -41.25 12.23
CA VAL A 76 -23.66 -42.65 12.50
C VAL A 76 -24.02 -43.04 13.93
N ALA A 77 -23.74 -42.22 14.92
CA ALA A 77 -24.13 -42.46 16.30
C ALA A 77 -25.65 -42.60 16.46
N ALA A 78 -26.42 -41.72 15.81
CA ALA A 78 -27.89 -41.78 15.85
C ALA A 78 -28.42 -43.08 15.20
N ALA A 79 -27.86 -43.44 14.05
CA ALA A 79 -28.24 -44.71 13.35
C ALA A 79 -27.91 -45.96 14.18
N ALA A 80 -26.73 -45.97 14.82
CA ALA A 80 -26.32 -47.10 15.69
C ALA A 80 -27.23 -47.24 16.90
N LEU A 81 -27.67 -46.11 17.52
CA LEU A 81 -28.65 -46.15 18.62
C LEU A 81 -30.02 -46.67 18.15
N GLN A 82 -30.48 -46.27 16.97
CA GLN A 82 -31.72 -46.78 16.41
C GLN A 82 -31.67 -48.29 16.13
N ALA A 83 -30.48 -48.79 15.75
CA ALA A 83 -30.23 -50.22 15.55
C ALA A 83 -29.99 -51.00 16.85
N GLY A 84 -30.02 -50.33 18.03
CA GLY A 84 -29.77 -50.96 19.33
C GLY A 84 -28.30 -51.27 19.60
N ASN A 85 -27.36 -50.80 18.77
CA ASN A 85 -25.94 -51.02 18.92
C ASN A 85 -25.24 -49.90 19.72
N GLU A 86 -25.27 -50.01 21.02
CA GLU A 86 -24.65 -49.02 21.92
C GLU A 86 -23.12 -48.94 21.76
N ALA A 87 -22.44 -50.02 21.42
CA ALA A 87 -20.98 -50.06 21.29
C ALA A 87 -20.54 -49.17 20.14
N ASP A 88 -21.17 -49.33 18.97
CA ASP A 88 -20.90 -48.52 17.79
C ASP A 88 -21.30 -47.07 17.99
N ALA A 89 -22.40 -46.82 18.70
CA ALA A 89 -22.82 -45.44 19.04
C ALA A 89 -21.76 -44.73 19.90
N ARG A 90 -21.20 -45.40 20.91
CA ARG A 90 -20.13 -44.85 21.74
C ARG A 90 -18.85 -44.57 20.93
N ALA A 91 -18.48 -45.51 20.04
CA ALA A 91 -17.34 -45.32 19.16
C ALA A 91 -17.52 -44.11 18.22
N ALA A 92 -18.69 -43.94 17.62
CA ALA A 92 -19.03 -42.81 16.76
C ALA A 92 -19.04 -41.48 17.53
N ILE A 93 -19.53 -41.45 18.77
CA ILE A 93 -19.48 -40.28 19.64
C ILE A 93 -18.05 -39.89 19.94
N ALA A 94 -17.16 -40.85 20.25
CA ALA A 94 -15.75 -40.58 20.49
C ALA A 94 -15.06 -39.95 19.24
N LEU A 95 -15.34 -40.44 18.03
CA LEU A 95 -14.85 -39.90 16.79
C LEU A 95 -15.40 -38.48 16.51
N LYS A 96 -16.69 -38.23 16.78
CA LYS A 96 -17.28 -36.93 16.74
C LYS A 96 -16.56 -35.94 17.65
N GLN A 97 -16.33 -36.31 18.92
CA GLN A 97 -15.61 -35.46 19.87
C GLN A 97 -14.21 -35.09 19.37
N LYS A 98 -13.48 -36.07 18.82
CA LYS A 98 -12.16 -35.86 18.22
C LYS A 98 -12.24 -34.85 17.05
N ALA A 99 -13.20 -35.03 16.15
CA ALA A 99 -13.40 -34.09 15.03
C ALA A 99 -13.76 -32.67 15.52
N GLN A 100 -14.59 -32.57 16.56
CA GLN A 100 -14.91 -31.27 17.19
C GLN A 100 -13.69 -30.60 17.83
N GLN A 101 -12.82 -31.35 18.49
CA GLN A 101 -11.57 -30.82 19.04
C GLN A 101 -10.64 -30.31 17.94
N GLN A 102 -10.52 -31.05 16.82
CA GLN A 102 -9.76 -30.62 15.65
C GLN A 102 -10.35 -29.34 15.03
N SER A 103 -11.68 -29.28 14.89
CA SER A 103 -12.39 -28.08 14.42
C SER A 103 -12.10 -26.87 15.31
N ALA A 104 -12.17 -27.01 16.62
CA ALA A 104 -11.87 -25.93 17.56
C ALA A 104 -10.40 -25.45 17.42
N THR A 105 -9.47 -26.38 17.25
CA THR A 105 -8.05 -26.05 17.03
C THR A 105 -7.85 -25.27 15.72
N PHE A 106 -8.42 -25.76 14.61
CA PHE A 106 -8.33 -25.08 13.32
C PHE A 106 -9.01 -23.71 13.35
N GLN A 107 -10.13 -23.57 14.03
CA GLN A 107 -10.83 -22.29 14.19
C GLN A 107 -9.98 -21.26 14.94
N ALA A 108 -9.29 -21.68 16.02
CA ALA A 108 -8.39 -20.79 16.76
C ALA A 108 -7.18 -20.36 15.91
N GLN A 109 -6.55 -21.31 15.22
CA GLN A 109 -5.43 -21.03 14.31
C GLN A 109 -5.85 -20.12 13.16
N LEU A 110 -7.00 -20.38 12.55
CA LEU A 110 -7.55 -19.59 11.47
C LEU A 110 -7.78 -18.13 11.90
N THR A 111 -8.33 -17.91 13.08
CA THR A 111 -8.54 -16.57 13.64
C THR A 111 -7.21 -15.84 13.84
N ALA A 112 -6.22 -16.51 14.42
CA ALA A 112 -4.89 -15.96 14.62
C ALA A 112 -4.21 -15.59 13.29
N ASN A 113 -4.28 -16.48 12.29
CA ASN A 113 -3.69 -16.25 10.98
C ASN A 113 -4.39 -15.11 10.20
N LYS A 114 -5.72 -15.03 10.24
CA LYS A 114 -6.47 -13.92 9.64
C LYS A 114 -6.06 -12.57 10.24
N ASN A 115 -5.93 -12.50 11.56
CA ASN A 115 -5.47 -11.29 12.24
C ASN A 115 -4.02 -10.93 11.86
N LEU A 116 -3.14 -11.92 11.74
CA LEU A 116 -1.77 -11.73 11.29
C LEU A 116 -1.72 -11.20 9.85
N VAL A 117 -2.47 -11.83 8.93
CA VAL A 117 -2.54 -11.38 7.51
C VAL A 117 -3.06 -9.95 7.40
N SER A 118 -4.07 -9.58 8.21
CA SER A 118 -4.58 -8.19 8.24
C SER A 118 -3.47 -7.20 8.64
N LYS A 119 -2.80 -7.45 9.76
CA LYS A 119 -1.69 -6.59 10.23
C LYS A 119 -0.55 -6.48 9.21
N LEU A 120 -0.20 -7.59 8.56
CA LEU A 120 0.86 -7.59 7.55
C LEU A 120 0.45 -6.80 6.29
N ARG A 121 -0.81 -6.84 5.89
CA ARG A 121 -1.34 -6.02 4.79
C ARG A 121 -1.27 -4.52 5.12
N ASP A 122 -1.63 -4.14 6.34
CA ASP A 122 -1.56 -2.75 6.78
C ASP A 122 -0.11 -2.25 6.78
N GLN A 123 0.83 -3.08 7.27
CA GLN A 123 2.26 -2.77 7.23
C GLN A 123 2.80 -2.66 5.81
N LEU A 124 2.38 -3.56 4.90
CA LEU A 124 2.74 -3.51 3.48
C LEU A 124 2.23 -2.22 2.82
N SER A 125 1.00 -1.83 3.11
CA SER A 125 0.41 -0.56 2.62
C SER A 125 1.22 0.64 3.10
N ALA A 126 1.52 0.70 4.41
CA ALA A 126 2.34 1.77 4.99
C ALA A 126 3.76 1.82 4.38
N ALA A 127 4.38 0.66 4.11
CA ALA A 127 5.69 0.60 3.46
C ALA A 127 5.63 1.15 2.02
N ARG A 128 4.60 0.79 1.25
CA ARG A 128 4.41 1.30 -0.11
C ARG A 128 4.23 2.81 -0.14
N LEU A 129 3.45 3.37 0.77
CA LEU A 129 3.28 4.83 0.89
C LEU A 129 4.60 5.54 1.21
N LYS A 130 5.42 4.96 2.09
CA LYS A 130 6.75 5.53 2.41
C LYS A 130 7.70 5.51 1.22
N VAL A 131 7.71 4.42 0.45
CA VAL A 131 8.53 4.32 -0.77
C VAL A 131 8.06 5.31 -1.83
N ALA A 132 6.74 5.47 -2.01
CA ALA A 132 6.19 6.46 -2.93
C ALA A 132 6.59 7.90 -2.53
N ALA A 133 6.50 8.24 -1.24
CA ALA A 133 6.94 9.54 -0.73
C ALA A 133 8.46 9.74 -0.91
N ALA A 134 9.27 8.72 -0.66
CA ALA A 134 10.71 8.77 -0.89
C ALA A 134 11.04 8.99 -2.37
N ARG A 135 10.32 8.33 -3.29
CA ARG A 135 10.46 8.52 -4.75
C ARG A 135 10.17 9.97 -5.15
N SER A 136 9.09 10.56 -4.66
CA SER A 136 8.76 11.97 -4.88
C SER A 136 9.87 12.90 -4.37
N ASN A 137 10.38 12.66 -3.16
CA ASN A 137 11.47 13.45 -2.60
C ASN A 137 12.77 13.37 -3.43
N ILE A 138 13.13 12.18 -3.93
CA ILE A 138 14.31 12.01 -4.80
C ILE A 138 14.12 12.75 -6.12
N THR A 139 12.92 12.73 -6.71
CA THR A 139 12.62 13.49 -7.93
C THR A 139 12.79 15.00 -7.69
N GLN A 140 12.30 15.54 -6.58
CA GLN A 140 12.49 16.95 -6.21
C GLN A 140 13.97 17.28 -5.98
N LEU A 141 14.73 16.40 -5.32
CA LEU A 141 16.17 16.59 -5.13
C LEU A 141 16.92 16.58 -6.46
N GLN A 142 16.53 15.73 -7.39
CA GLN A 142 17.10 15.70 -8.74
C GLN A 142 16.84 17.01 -9.49
N ALA A 143 15.61 17.52 -9.48
CA ALA A 143 15.27 18.80 -10.07
C ALA A 143 16.08 19.96 -9.47
N ARG A 144 16.19 20.02 -8.14
CA ARG A 144 17.04 21.03 -7.44
C ARG A 144 18.51 20.91 -7.79
N SER A 145 19.04 19.69 -7.89
CA SER A 145 20.45 19.45 -8.27
C SER A 145 20.70 19.92 -9.70
N SER A 146 19.79 19.64 -10.63
CA SER A 146 19.87 20.11 -12.00
C SER A 146 19.83 21.65 -12.08
N ALA A 147 18.90 22.29 -11.38
CA ALA A 147 18.82 23.75 -11.31
C ALA A 147 20.10 24.39 -10.70
N ALA A 148 20.70 23.76 -9.70
CA ALA A 148 21.96 24.22 -9.12
C ALA A 148 23.12 24.11 -10.12
N LYS A 149 23.21 23.03 -10.89
CA LYS A 149 24.21 22.88 -11.98
C LYS A 149 24.05 23.98 -13.02
N ILE A 150 22.81 24.24 -13.50
CA ILE A 150 22.53 25.31 -14.47
C ILE A 150 23.03 26.65 -13.94
N ARG A 151 22.71 26.99 -12.69
CA ARG A 151 23.18 28.27 -12.08
C ARG A 151 24.70 28.34 -12.01
N THR A 152 25.36 27.24 -11.72
CA THR A 152 26.82 27.19 -11.68
C THR A 152 27.44 27.35 -13.06
N ASP A 153 26.87 26.70 -14.07
CA ASP A 153 27.34 26.78 -15.45
C ASP A 153 27.07 28.17 -16.04
N LEU A 154 25.92 28.80 -15.74
CA LEU A 154 25.62 30.17 -16.08
C LEU A 154 26.61 31.16 -15.43
N ALA A 155 26.94 30.98 -14.16
CA ALA A 155 27.92 31.82 -13.46
C ALA A 155 29.32 31.68 -14.08
N LYS A 156 29.74 30.48 -14.48
CA LYS A 156 31.00 30.23 -15.18
C LYS A 156 31.02 30.90 -16.57
N ALA A 157 29.95 30.70 -17.34
CA ALA A 157 29.81 31.32 -18.66
C ALA A 157 29.81 32.87 -18.57
N SER A 158 29.15 33.46 -17.57
CA SER A 158 29.16 34.91 -17.31
C SER A 158 30.56 35.42 -16.96
N THR A 159 31.36 34.67 -16.22
CA THR A 159 32.76 35.03 -15.91
C THR A 159 33.66 34.89 -17.14
N GLU A 160 33.47 33.88 -17.95
CA GLU A 160 34.20 33.70 -19.24
C GLU A 160 33.79 34.77 -20.24
N PHE A 161 32.53 35.17 -20.30
CA PHE A 161 32.05 36.26 -21.15
C PHE A 161 32.65 37.63 -20.79
N SER A 162 32.80 37.91 -19.49
CA SER A 162 33.47 39.12 -19.01
C SER A 162 34.96 39.18 -19.36
N SER A 163 35.58 38.01 -19.60
CA SER A 163 37.03 37.90 -19.87
C SER A 163 37.39 37.82 -21.33
N LYS A 164 36.45 37.56 -22.28
CA LYS A 164 36.71 37.37 -23.71
C LYS A 164 35.65 38.10 -24.55
N GLN A 165 36.09 39.06 -25.35
CA GLN A 165 35.33 39.89 -26.31
C GLN A 165 34.71 39.09 -27.47
N GLY A 166 34.23 37.85 -27.28
CA GLY A 166 33.75 36.98 -28.37
C GLY A 166 32.46 36.19 -28.07
N GLY A 167 31.61 36.66 -27.18
CA GLY A 167 30.60 35.87 -26.45
C GLY A 167 29.20 35.63 -27.07
N LEU A 168 28.89 36.10 -28.29
CA LEU A 168 27.54 35.89 -28.84
C LEU A 168 27.22 34.41 -29.16
N ALA A 169 28.14 33.66 -29.69
CA ALA A 169 27.95 32.22 -29.97
C ALA A 169 27.86 31.33 -28.72
N ALA A 170 28.42 31.80 -27.59
CA ALA A 170 28.31 31.11 -26.31
C ALA A 170 26.94 31.34 -25.64
N LEU A 171 26.32 32.50 -25.89
CA LEU A 171 24.96 32.82 -25.41
C LEU A 171 23.89 31.97 -26.11
N ASP A 172 23.98 31.78 -27.43
CA ASP A 172 23.03 30.96 -28.18
C ASP A 172 23.06 29.49 -27.73
N ASN A 173 24.28 28.95 -27.47
CA ASN A 173 24.45 27.58 -26.95
C ASN A 173 23.97 27.44 -25.51
N LEU A 174 24.08 28.51 -24.71
CA LEU A 174 23.62 28.53 -23.33
C LEU A 174 22.09 28.60 -23.28
N GLU A 175 21.46 29.43 -24.11
CA GLU A 175 20.00 29.55 -24.23
C GLU A 175 19.38 28.21 -24.67
N ALA A 176 19.99 27.53 -25.64
CA ALA A 176 19.57 26.18 -26.05
C ALA A 176 19.71 25.14 -24.94
N SER A 177 20.78 25.23 -24.12
CA SER A 177 21.02 24.34 -22.99
C SER A 177 20.03 24.59 -21.85
N VAL A 178 19.72 25.86 -21.56
CA VAL A 178 18.74 26.24 -20.52
C VAL A 178 17.33 25.79 -20.92
N ASN A 179 16.90 26.06 -22.14
CA ASN A 179 15.60 25.64 -22.66
C ASN A 179 15.43 24.11 -22.65
N LYS A 180 16.49 23.36 -23.00
CA LYS A 180 16.44 21.90 -22.93
C LYS A 180 16.28 21.38 -21.50
N GLN A 181 16.99 21.97 -20.53
CA GLN A 181 16.94 21.54 -19.14
C GLN A 181 15.68 22.04 -18.42
N GLU A 182 15.14 23.19 -18.84
CA GLU A 182 13.83 23.67 -18.37
C GLU A 182 12.71 22.74 -18.85
N SER A 183 12.72 22.31 -20.10
CA SER A 183 11.80 21.30 -20.63
C SER A 183 11.96 19.93 -19.94
N GLU A 184 13.19 19.52 -19.60
CA GLU A 184 13.41 18.31 -18.80
C GLU A 184 12.90 18.47 -17.36
N ALA A 185 13.05 19.62 -16.74
CA ALA A 185 12.53 19.91 -15.40
C ALA A 185 11.00 19.95 -15.39
N GLU A 186 10.35 20.59 -16.38
CA GLU A 186 8.91 20.58 -16.56
C GLU A 186 8.37 19.16 -16.80
N ALA A 187 9.04 18.35 -17.63
CA ALA A 187 8.66 16.96 -17.84
C ALA A 187 8.77 16.12 -16.55
N TYR A 188 9.78 16.39 -15.71
CA TYR A 188 9.88 15.75 -14.39
C TYR A 188 8.83 16.25 -13.40
N GLU A 189 8.44 17.52 -13.46
CA GLU A 189 7.35 18.09 -12.65
C GLU A 189 5.99 17.53 -13.08
N GLU A 190 5.75 17.38 -14.39
CA GLU A 190 4.55 16.76 -14.93
C GLU A 190 4.46 15.27 -14.56
N LEU A 191 5.57 14.53 -14.62
CA LEU A 191 5.65 13.15 -14.16
C LEU A 191 5.47 13.04 -12.62
N ALA A 192 5.99 13.98 -11.85
CA ALA A 192 5.78 14.03 -10.41
C ALA A 192 4.34 14.43 -10.06
N GLY A 193 3.74 15.33 -10.81
CA GLY A 193 2.33 15.73 -10.70
C GLY A 193 1.36 14.62 -11.09
N SER A 194 1.69 13.82 -12.11
CA SER A 194 0.88 12.65 -12.51
C SER A 194 1.03 11.46 -11.55
N ALA A 195 2.13 11.43 -10.77
CA ALA A 195 2.34 10.48 -9.68
C ALA A 195 1.74 10.97 -8.34
N ALA A 196 1.13 12.15 -8.30
CA ALA A 196 0.29 12.58 -7.20
C ALA A 196 -0.83 11.55 -7.04
N ALA A 197 -0.81 10.90 -5.87
CA ALA A 197 -1.62 9.74 -5.57
C ALA A 197 -3.09 9.95 -5.96
N PRO A 198 -3.77 8.90 -6.47
CA PRO A 198 -5.23 8.95 -6.78
C PRO A 198 -6.09 9.46 -5.62
N GLY A 199 -5.51 9.59 -4.41
CA GLY A 199 -6.15 10.18 -3.24
C GLY A 199 -6.15 11.71 -3.18
N GLN A 200 -5.22 12.41 -3.83
CA GLN A 200 -5.25 13.88 -3.86
C GLN A 200 -6.26 14.40 -4.86
N GLU A 201 -6.38 13.78 -6.00
CA GLU A 201 -7.41 14.08 -7.01
C GLU A 201 -8.82 13.79 -6.44
N LEU A 202 -8.97 12.73 -5.65
CA LEU A 202 -10.18 12.44 -4.90
C LEU A 202 -10.44 13.46 -3.78
N LEU A 203 -9.42 13.90 -3.04
CA LEU A 203 -9.54 14.93 -2.00
C LEU A 203 -9.90 16.28 -2.60
N GLU A 204 -9.32 16.69 -3.72
CA GLU A 204 -9.63 17.93 -4.41
C GLU A 204 -11.03 17.89 -5.06
N LYS A 205 -11.42 16.72 -5.59
CA LYS A 205 -12.74 16.47 -6.17
C LYS A 205 -13.86 16.36 -5.12
N TYR A 206 -13.52 15.95 -3.88
CA TYR A 206 -14.48 15.85 -2.77
C TYR A 206 -14.38 17.00 -1.77
N SER A 207 -13.34 17.84 -1.81
CA SER A 207 -13.26 19.06 -0.99
C SER A 207 -13.98 20.25 -1.62
N SER A 208 -14.14 20.26 -2.93
CA SER A 208 -15.10 21.13 -3.60
C SER A 208 -16.47 20.43 -3.52
N GLY A 209 -17.23 20.70 -2.46
CA GLY A 209 -18.56 20.15 -2.22
C GLY A 209 -19.47 20.36 -3.44
N ASP A 210 -19.45 19.40 -4.34
CA ASP A 210 -20.33 19.39 -5.49
C ASP A 210 -21.68 18.85 -5.02
N ALA A 211 -22.61 19.78 -4.79
CA ALA A 211 -23.99 19.46 -4.37
C ALA A 211 -24.67 18.44 -5.32
N SER A 212 -24.11 18.21 -6.51
CA SER A 212 -24.58 17.24 -7.49
C SER A 212 -24.32 15.80 -7.11
N VAL A 213 -23.24 15.50 -6.37
CA VAL A 213 -22.86 14.13 -5.97
C VAL A 213 -23.71 13.65 -4.80
N ASP A 214 -24.00 14.55 -3.87
CA ASP A 214 -24.89 14.24 -2.72
C ASP A 214 -26.34 14.03 -3.17
N ASP A 215 -26.82 14.78 -4.16
CA ASP A 215 -28.13 14.59 -4.77
C ASP A 215 -28.21 13.25 -5.54
N GLU A 216 -27.16 12.88 -6.27
CA GLU A 216 -27.08 11.59 -6.97
C GLU A 216 -27.05 10.42 -5.98
N LEU A 217 -26.28 10.56 -4.90
CA LEU A 217 -26.19 9.56 -3.83
C LEU A 217 -27.54 9.39 -3.10
N GLN A 218 -28.29 10.47 -2.89
CA GLN A 218 -29.64 10.42 -2.33
C GLN A 218 -30.63 9.77 -3.28
N ARG A 219 -30.55 10.05 -4.59
CA ARG A 219 -31.35 9.40 -5.62
C ARG A 219 -31.06 7.89 -5.70
N MET A 220 -29.79 7.50 -5.64
CA MET A 220 -29.41 6.08 -5.64
C MET A 220 -29.87 5.37 -4.36
N LYS A 221 -29.80 6.03 -3.19
CA LYS A 221 -30.37 5.47 -1.95
C LYS A 221 -31.88 5.33 -1.97
N ALA A 222 -32.59 6.25 -2.60
CA ALA A 222 -34.05 6.19 -2.77
C ALA A 222 -34.50 5.13 -3.78
N ALA A 223 -33.64 4.75 -4.71
CA ALA A 223 -33.92 3.72 -5.75
C ALA A 223 -33.63 2.28 -5.28
N LEU A 224 -33.06 2.06 -4.10
CA LEU A 224 -32.85 0.73 -3.56
C LEU A 224 -34.16 0.15 -3.01
N PRO A 225 -34.62 -1.01 -3.45
CA PRO A 225 -35.84 -1.65 -2.94
C PRO A 225 -35.61 -2.06 -1.47
N GLY A 226 -36.27 -1.34 -0.55
CA GLY A 226 -36.17 -1.57 0.90
C GLY A 226 -35.69 -0.37 1.72
N ALA A 227 -35.47 0.81 1.14
CA ALA A 227 -35.12 2.00 1.89
C ALA A 227 -36.31 2.48 2.74
N PRO A 228 -36.15 2.76 4.04
CA PRO A 228 -37.21 3.35 4.87
C PRO A 228 -37.53 4.75 4.38
N ALA A 229 -38.82 5.06 4.24
CA ALA A 229 -39.32 6.37 3.84
C ALA A 229 -38.74 7.50 4.73
N PRO A 230 -38.40 8.68 4.17
CA PRO A 230 -37.90 9.81 4.95
C PRO A 230 -38.96 10.24 5.96
N ARG A 231 -38.60 10.20 7.24
CA ARG A 231 -39.42 10.78 8.32
C ARG A 231 -39.41 12.29 8.11
N LEU A 232 -40.53 12.82 7.68
CA LEU A 232 -40.83 14.25 7.74
C LEU A 232 -40.85 14.65 9.21
N LEU A 233 -39.94 15.53 9.63
CA LEU A 233 -39.98 16.17 10.93
C LEU A 233 -41.19 17.10 10.97
N PRO A 234 -42.05 17.05 12.01
CA PRO A 234 -43.15 17.98 12.15
C PRO A 234 -42.63 19.33 12.61
N GLY A 235 -42.75 20.36 11.78
CA GLY A 235 -42.48 21.73 12.23
C GLY A 235 -41.94 22.68 11.19
N GLN A 236 -42.65 22.85 10.05
CA GLN A 236 -42.62 24.13 9.30
C GLN A 236 -43.96 24.29 8.58
N ALA A 237 -44.93 24.80 9.36
CA ALA A 237 -46.12 25.46 8.81
C ALA A 237 -46.18 26.79 9.56
N THR A 238 -45.75 27.85 8.88
CA THR A 238 -46.34 29.22 8.81
C THR A 238 -45.58 29.99 7.78
#